data_2c45ab9e9d93fe20656eb9788ffe6b26
#
_entry.id   2c45ab9e9d93fe20656eb9788ffe6b26
#
_cell.length_a   1.000
_cell.length_b   1.000
_cell.length_c   1.000
_cell.angle_alpha   90.00
_cell.angle_beta   90.00
_cell.angle_gamma   90.00
#
_symmetry.space_group_name_H-M   'P 1'
#
loop_
_entity.id
_entity.type
_entity.pdbx_description
1 polymer ?
#
loop_
_entity_poly.entity_id
_entity_poly.type
_entity_poly.pdbx_seq_one_letter_code
_entity_poly.pdbx_strand_id
1 'polypeptide(L)'
;MDALPEFALVHARSLDEVISARASHPDSRLLGGGTDLVVNIRRGIVAPPVLIDVNGVAELRAIRADARSLEIGAAVKLAEVAAHDEVVRHYPVLAQAAACIAGPTHRNMGTVGGNLCLDTRCLFYNQSEWWRTANHHCLKTTGDICHVAPKSRGVCFATFSGDLAPALLTLNAEVDLAGPAGKRTISLESLYIGYARQDRPIDETEGDGKAYLSLRPGEFVTAVRASNTPGLRSAYDKIRIRRSIEYPVTGVAVALRREGDLLADLRVAFTGTNPRPVLLKRTMELCGGPLDARVFEGLDALVRDQIMSMKTTFTPGHYRRRVAGVLAQRLLAKLFAD
;
A
#
# COMPACT_ATOMS: atom_id res chain seq x y z
N MET A 1 -28.03 13.45 -1.59
CA MET A 1 -26.66 13.37 -1.01
C MET A 1 -26.87 13.19 0.47
N ASP A 2 -26.49 12.06 1.01
CA ASP A 2 -26.65 11.82 2.45
C ASP A 2 -25.74 12.80 3.21
N ALA A 3 -26.24 13.39 4.29
CA ALA A 3 -25.47 14.26 5.16
C ALA A 3 -24.28 13.45 5.75
N LEU A 4 -23.17 14.11 5.97
CA LEU A 4 -22.08 13.50 6.74
C LEU A 4 -22.59 13.19 8.16
N PRO A 5 -22.24 12.05 8.75
CA PRO A 5 -22.50 11.81 10.16
C PRO A 5 -21.79 12.88 11.00
N GLU A 6 -22.34 13.15 12.19
CA GLU A 6 -21.68 14.05 13.14
C GLU A 6 -20.36 13.44 13.64
N PHE A 7 -19.32 14.25 13.72
CA PHE A 7 -18.04 13.90 14.31
C PHE A 7 -17.38 15.15 14.90
N ALA A 8 -16.60 14.96 15.95
CA ALA A 8 -15.71 16.00 16.47
C ALA A 8 -14.40 16.05 15.66
N LEU A 9 -13.83 17.26 15.50
CA LEU A 9 -12.55 17.45 14.83
C LEU A 9 -11.51 17.99 15.83
N VAL A 10 -10.43 17.25 16.03
CA VAL A 10 -9.28 17.63 16.84
C VAL A 10 -8.14 18.03 15.93
N HIS A 11 -7.63 19.26 16.05
CA HIS A 11 -6.47 19.73 15.31
C HIS A 11 -5.19 19.56 16.14
N ALA A 12 -4.43 18.50 15.88
CA ALA A 12 -3.16 18.26 16.54
C ALA A 12 -2.01 19.09 15.94
N ARG A 13 -1.09 19.55 16.78
CA ARG A 13 0.08 20.36 16.41
C ARG A 13 1.41 19.69 16.76
N SER A 14 1.38 18.60 17.53
CA SER A 14 2.53 17.79 17.91
C SER A 14 2.20 16.30 17.92
N LEU A 15 3.23 15.44 17.90
CA LEU A 15 3.04 13.99 18.04
C LEU A 15 2.39 13.63 19.38
N ASP A 16 2.74 14.34 20.46
CA ASP A 16 2.19 14.08 21.79
C ASP A 16 0.68 14.41 21.85
N GLU A 17 0.25 15.47 21.15
CA GLU A 17 -1.18 15.78 21.02
C GLU A 17 -1.93 14.71 20.23
N VAL A 18 -1.32 14.15 19.17
CA VAL A 18 -1.92 13.01 18.43
C VAL A 18 -2.07 11.79 19.33
N ILE A 19 -1.01 11.45 20.08
CA ILE A 19 -1.00 10.30 21.00
C ILE A 19 -2.08 10.49 22.08
N SER A 20 -2.13 11.65 22.69
CA SER A 20 -3.11 11.99 23.76
C SER A 20 -4.54 11.93 23.24
N ALA A 21 -4.80 12.52 22.05
CA ALA A 21 -6.11 12.50 21.43
C ALA A 21 -6.55 11.06 21.06
N ARG A 22 -5.63 10.23 20.56
CA ARG A 22 -5.89 8.81 20.27
C ARG A 22 -6.19 8.00 21.53
N ALA A 23 -5.49 8.29 22.63
CA ALA A 23 -5.73 7.63 23.92
C ALA A 23 -7.10 8.02 24.50
N SER A 24 -7.50 9.29 24.39
CA SER A 24 -8.79 9.80 24.85
C SER A 24 -9.97 9.34 23.96
N HIS A 25 -9.70 9.06 22.69
CA HIS A 25 -10.71 8.68 21.70
C HIS A 25 -10.24 7.42 20.93
N PRO A 26 -10.35 6.21 21.49
CA PRO A 26 -9.86 4.97 20.85
C PRO A 26 -10.46 4.71 19.46
N ASP A 27 -11.74 5.07 19.26
CA ASP A 27 -12.47 4.91 17.99
C ASP A 27 -12.21 6.05 16.99
N SER A 28 -11.31 7.00 17.30
CA SER A 28 -10.95 8.09 16.40
C SER A 28 -10.21 7.58 15.15
N ARG A 29 -10.24 8.40 14.11
CA ARG A 29 -9.44 8.19 12.90
C ARG A 29 -8.52 9.38 12.66
N LEU A 30 -7.29 9.09 12.20
CA LEU A 30 -6.37 10.13 11.77
C LEU A 30 -6.81 10.69 10.42
N LEU A 31 -6.82 12.00 10.30
CA LEU A 31 -7.15 12.72 9.08
C LEU A 31 -5.87 13.38 8.52
N GLY A 32 -5.35 12.82 7.43
CA GLY A 32 -4.33 13.46 6.60
C GLY A 32 -4.99 14.29 5.49
N GLY A 33 -4.99 13.77 4.25
CA GLY A 33 -5.62 14.46 3.12
C GLY A 33 -7.12 14.26 2.96
N GLY A 34 -7.73 13.32 3.66
CA GLY A 34 -9.15 13.01 3.60
C GLY A 34 -9.64 12.36 2.29
N THR A 35 -8.75 12.17 1.31
CA THR A 35 -9.11 11.71 -0.04
C THR A 35 -9.67 10.29 -0.11
N ASP A 36 -9.43 9.47 0.90
CA ASP A 36 -10.08 8.17 1.10
C ASP A 36 -11.07 8.22 2.29
N LEU A 37 -10.63 8.70 3.46
CA LEU A 37 -11.43 8.66 4.69
C LEU A 37 -12.75 9.42 4.57
N VAL A 38 -12.73 10.67 4.10
CA VAL A 38 -13.96 11.49 3.97
C VAL A 38 -14.93 10.88 2.95
N VAL A 39 -14.40 10.30 1.86
CA VAL A 39 -15.22 9.58 0.87
C VAL A 39 -15.89 8.36 1.50
N ASN A 40 -15.19 7.65 2.39
CA ASN A 40 -15.72 6.47 3.07
C ASN A 40 -16.77 6.84 4.13
N ILE A 41 -16.58 7.94 4.84
CA ILE A 41 -17.58 8.50 5.75
C ILE A 41 -18.86 8.85 4.97
N ARG A 42 -18.74 9.55 3.83
CA ARG A 42 -19.89 9.87 2.96
C ARG A 42 -20.66 8.66 2.44
N ARG A 43 -19.96 7.54 2.24
CA ARG A 43 -20.56 6.28 1.77
C ARG A 43 -21.12 5.42 2.89
N GLY A 44 -21.09 5.89 4.14
CA GLY A 44 -21.49 5.11 5.30
C GLY A 44 -20.63 3.84 5.50
N ILE A 45 -19.38 3.83 4.99
CA ILE A 45 -18.45 2.71 5.17
C ILE A 45 -17.82 2.74 6.56
N VAL A 46 -17.52 3.94 7.04
CA VAL A 46 -17.02 4.19 8.40
C VAL A 46 -17.72 5.43 8.97
N ALA A 47 -17.92 5.46 10.28
CA ALA A 47 -18.54 6.58 11.01
C ALA A 47 -17.76 6.84 12.32
N PRO A 48 -16.51 7.31 12.24
CA PRO A 48 -15.72 7.60 13.43
C PRO A 48 -16.33 8.80 14.18
N PRO A 49 -16.44 8.74 15.52
CA PRO A 49 -16.98 9.84 16.32
C PRO A 49 -16.00 11.03 16.39
N VAL A 50 -14.72 10.79 16.18
CA VAL A 50 -13.68 11.82 16.24
C VAL A 50 -12.69 11.65 15.09
N LEU A 51 -12.40 12.77 14.42
CA LEU A 51 -11.28 12.87 13.47
C LEU A 51 -10.14 13.67 14.11
N ILE A 52 -8.92 13.16 14.01
CA ILE A 52 -7.71 13.86 14.47
C ILE A 52 -6.93 14.32 13.25
N ASP A 53 -6.97 15.61 12.98
CA ASP A 53 -6.23 16.22 11.86
C ASP A 53 -4.75 16.33 12.23
N VAL A 54 -3.92 15.65 11.44
CA VAL A 54 -2.45 15.61 11.63
C VAL A 54 -1.69 16.57 10.70
N ASN A 55 -2.38 17.37 9.87
CA ASN A 55 -1.72 18.26 8.93
C ASN A 55 -0.98 19.40 9.62
N GLY A 56 -1.32 19.76 10.87
CA GLY A 56 -0.63 20.76 11.68
C GLY A 56 0.65 20.26 12.36
N VAL A 57 0.94 18.95 12.34
CA VAL A 57 2.10 18.35 13.01
C VAL A 57 3.35 18.50 12.14
N ALA A 58 4.25 19.42 12.53
CA ALA A 58 5.43 19.76 11.74
C ALA A 58 6.39 18.56 11.55
N GLU A 59 6.54 17.73 12.58
CA GLU A 59 7.40 16.55 12.56
C GLU A 59 7.00 15.50 11.49
N LEU A 60 5.73 15.52 11.06
CA LEU A 60 5.21 14.60 10.04
C LEU A 60 5.36 15.13 8.60
N ARG A 61 5.93 16.32 8.39
CA ARG A 61 5.91 17.02 7.09
C ARG A 61 7.27 17.17 6.41
N ALA A 62 8.32 16.59 6.96
CA ALA A 62 9.66 16.72 6.40
C ALA A 62 9.93 15.67 5.30
N ILE A 63 10.61 16.09 4.22
CA ILE A 63 11.32 15.20 3.30
C ILE A 63 12.80 15.47 3.48
N ARG A 64 13.59 14.45 3.78
CA ARG A 64 15.04 14.45 3.78
C ARG A 64 15.49 13.35 2.84
N ALA A 65 16.07 13.73 1.72
CA ALA A 65 16.52 12.79 0.70
C ALA A 65 17.86 13.24 0.13
N ASP A 66 18.77 12.31 -0.02
CA ASP A 66 20.03 12.47 -0.71
C ASP A 66 20.44 11.17 -1.45
N ALA A 67 21.67 11.11 -1.95
CA ALA A 67 22.18 9.93 -2.64
C ALA A 67 22.37 8.69 -1.74
N ARG A 68 22.20 8.80 -0.43
CA ARG A 68 22.45 7.71 0.54
C ARG A 68 21.21 7.31 1.31
N SER A 69 20.38 8.26 1.67
CA SER A 69 19.27 8.09 2.59
C SER A 69 18.01 8.84 2.17
N LEU A 70 16.89 8.30 2.56
CA LEU A 70 15.56 8.86 2.38
C LEU A 70 14.82 8.79 3.71
N GLU A 71 14.22 9.90 4.12
CA GLU A 71 13.24 9.97 5.20
C GLU A 71 12.07 10.85 4.75
N ILE A 72 10.85 10.34 4.83
CA ILE A 72 9.63 11.06 4.46
C ILE A 72 8.61 10.95 5.58
N GLY A 73 8.18 12.08 6.11
CA GLY A 73 7.13 12.17 7.12
C GLY A 73 5.76 11.71 6.61
N ALA A 74 4.96 11.14 7.49
CA ALA A 74 3.66 10.54 7.13
C ALA A 74 2.63 11.54 6.60
N ALA A 75 2.71 12.85 6.95
CA ALA A 75 1.80 13.89 6.47
C ALA A 75 2.31 14.61 5.20
N VAL A 76 3.47 14.24 4.66
CA VAL A 76 3.97 14.74 3.37
C VAL A 76 2.98 14.39 2.27
N LYS A 77 2.72 15.35 1.37
CA LYS A 77 1.78 15.16 0.26
C LYS A 77 2.40 14.31 -0.85
N LEU A 78 1.57 13.51 -1.50
CA LEU A 78 2.00 12.65 -2.61
C LEU A 78 2.56 13.45 -3.78
N ALA A 79 2.03 14.67 -4.02
CA ALA A 79 2.54 15.57 -5.04
C ALA A 79 3.96 16.07 -4.71
N GLU A 80 4.26 16.32 -3.43
CA GLU A 80 5.60 16.73 -2.98
C GLU A 80 6.61 15.61 -3.22
N VAL A 81 6.26 14.36 -2.87
CA VAL A 81 7.11 13.19 -3.12
C VAL A 81 7.39 13.02 -4.62
N ALA A 82 6.35 13.14 -5.46
CA ALA A 82 6.47 12.96 -6.91
C ALA A 82 7.35 14.01 -7.60
N ALA A 83 7.47 15.21 -7.01
CA ALA A 83 8.17 16.36 -7.59
C ALA A 83 9.48 16.71 -6.87
N HIS A 84 9.84 16.03 -5.78
CA HIS A 84 11.05 16.32 -5.02
C HIS A 84 12.31 15.91 -5.79
N ASP A 85 13.19 16.84 -6.12
CA ASP A 85 14.35 16.63 -7.01
C ASP A 85 15.23 15.45 -6.60
N GLU A 86 15.56 15.32 -5.31
CA GLU A 86 16.41 14.22 -4.82
C GLU A 86 15.67 12.88 -4.84
N VAL A 87 14.34 12.88 -4.65
CA VAL A 87 13.51 11.66 -4.78
C VAL A 87 13.43 11.22 -6.25
N VAL A 88 13.22 12.17 -7.16
CA VAL A 88 13.21 11.88 -8.61
C VAL A 88 14.56 11.33 -9.06
N ARG A 89 15.67 11.92 -8.58
CA ARG A 89 17.03 11.57 -8.97
C ARG A 89 17.52 10.24 -8.41
N HIS A 90 17.27 9.98 -7.12
CA HIS A 90 17.88 8.87 -6.40
C HIS A 90 16.92 7.72 -6.07
N TYR A 91 15.59 7.98 -6.11
CA TYR A 91 14.54 7.02 -5.79
C TYR A 91 13.43 7.01 -6.85
N PRO A 92 13.76 6.83 -8.15
CA PRO A 92 12.80 7.03 -9.26
C PRO A 92 11.56 6.14 -9.14
N VAL A 93 11.67 4.93 -8.60
CA VAL A 93 10.54 4.03 -8.33
C VAL A 93 9.49 4.70 -7.44
N LEU A 94 9.92 5.45 -6.43
CA LEU A 94 9.03 6.12 -5.49
C LEU A 94 8.36 7.35 -6.11
N ALA A 95 9.13 8.18 -6.84
CA ALA A 95 8.58 9.32 -7.57
C ALA A 95 7.53 8.89 -8.60
N GLN A 96 7.82 7.82 -9.37
CA GLN A 96 6.89 7.25 -10.35
C GLN A 96 5.63 6.68 -9.69
N ALA A 97 5.78 5.94 -8.58
CA ALA A 97 4.65 5.43 -7.82
C ALA A 97 3.76 6.58 -7.33
N ALA A 98 4.34 7.60 -6.70
CA ALA A 98 3.60 8.77 -6.21
C ALA A 98 2.87 9.51 -7.35
N ALA A 99 3.53 9.72 -8.49
CA ALA A 99 2.95 10.37 -9.68
C ALA A 99 1.78 9.59 -10.29
N CYS A 100 1.76 8.26 -10.13
CA CYS A 100 0.70 7.39 -10.63
C CYS A 100 -0.56 7.36 -9.76
N ILE A 101 -0.52 7.88 -8.52
CA ILE A 101 -1.66 7.83 -7.59
C ILE A 101 -2.76 8.77 -8.07
N ALA A 102 -3.97 8.24 -8.20
CA ALA A 102 -5.22 8.97 -8.46
C ALA A 102 -5.09 10.09 -9.52
N GLY A 103 -5.51 11.31 -9.20
CA GLY A 103 -5.37 12.51 -10.02
C GLY A 103 -4.60 13.62 -9.29
N PRO A 104 -4.21 14.72 -9.98
CA PRO A 104 -3.42 15.80 -9.37
C PRO A 104 -4.04 16.37 -8.09
N THR A 105 -5.34 16.65 -8.08
CA THR A 105 -6.07 17.18 -6.92
C THR A 105 -5.99 16.24 -5.71
N HIS A 106 -6.07 14.93 -5.95
CA HIS A 106 -5.94 13.94 -4.89
C HIS A 106 -4.50 13.89 -4.34
N ARG A 107 -3.48 13.97 -5.22
CA ARG A 107 -2.07 13.96 -4.79
C ARG A 107 -1.68 15.20 -4.00
N ASN A 108 -2.29 16.35 -4.28
CA ASN A 108 -2.08 17.60 -3.52
C ASN A 108 -2.64 17.51 -2.09
N MET A 109 -3.53 16.58 -1.81
CA MET A 109 -4.14 16.38 -0.50
C MET A 109 -3.70 15.09 0.18
N GLY A 110 -3.66 13.98 -0.57
CA GLY A 110 -3.28 12.67 -0.06
C GLY A 110 -1.86 12.64 0.48
N THR A 111 -1.63 11.85 1.52
CA THR A 111 -0.39 11.80 2.27
C THR A 111 0.30 10.45 2.18
N VAL A 112 1.60 10.41 2.46
CA VAL A 112 2.41 9.17 2.48
C VAL A 112 1.83 8.17 3.49
N GLY A 113 1.61 8.57 4.74
CA GLY A 113 1.03 7.70 5.77
C GLY A 113 -0.38 7.23 5.40
N GLY A 114 -1.22 8.11 4.82
CA GLY A 114 -2.54 7.73 4.32
C GLY A 114 -2.48 6.70 3.19
N ASN A 115 -1.49 6.77 2.30
CA ASN A 115 -1.31 5.78 1.24
C ASN A 115 -0.76 4.44 1.75
N LEU A 116 0.18 4.47 2.71
CA LEU A 116 0.72 3.25 3.34
C LEU A 116 -0.34 2.52 4.19
N CYS A 117 -1.22 3.27 4.85
CA CYS A 117 -2.31 2.72 5.67
C CYS A 117 -3.66 2.69 4.93
N LEU A 118 -3.65 2.77 3.60
CA LEU A 118 -4.87 2.74 2.78
C LEU A 118 -5.69 1.49 3.07
N ASP A 119 -6.97 1.67 3.36
CA ASP A 119 -7.85 0.55 3.67
C ASP A 119 -8.02 -0.39 2.47
N THR A 120 -8.09 -1.67 2.74
CA THR A 120 -8.33 -2.69 1.72
C THR A 120 -9.75 -2.59 1.17
N ARG A 121 -9.93 -2.85 -0.11
CA ARG A 121 -11.21 -2.67 -0.82
C ARG A 121 -11.60 -3.86 -1.66
N CYS A 122 -12.90 -4.00 -1.87
CA CYS A 122 -13.46 -4.88 -2.88
C CYS A 122 -14.77 -4.30 -3.43
N LEU A 123 -15.22 -4.86 -4.55
CA LEU A 123 -16.45 -4.49 -5.23
C LEU A 123 -17.67 -4.48 -4.29
N PHE A 124 -17.78 -5.46 -3.40
CA PHE A 124 -18.92 -5.62 -2.49
C PHE A 124 -18.86 -4.64 -1.31
N TYR A 125 -17.70 -4.44 -0.72
CA TYR A 125 -17.50 -3.49 0.38
C TYR A 125 -17.71 -2.03 -0.06
N ASN A 126 -17.43 -1.73 -1.33
CA ASN A 126 -17.60 -0.39 -1.91
C ASN A 126 -19.05 -0.04 -2.31
N GLN A 127 -20.01 -0.93 -2.11
CA GLN A 127 -21.41 -0.63 -2.41
C GLN A 127 -22.01 0.34 -1.39
N SER A 128 -23.21 0.87 -1.71
CA SER A 128 -23.97 1.71 -0.79
C SER A 128 -24.40 0.95 0.46
N GLU A 129 -24.71 1.66 1.54
CA GLU A 129 -25.21 1.05 2.77
C GLU A 129 -26.50 0.26 2.51
N TRP A 130 -27.41 0.80 1.73
CA TRP A 130 -28.65 0.12 1.32
C TRP A 130 -28.36 -1.23 0.65
N TRP A 131 -27.40 -1.28 -0.28
CA TRP A 131 -27.00 -2.52 -0.96
C TRP A 131 -26.38 -3.52 0.03
N ARG A 132 -25.47 -3.05 0.90
CA ARG A 132 -24.82 -3.90 1.90
C ARG A 132 -25.83 -4.50 2.86
N THR A 133 -26.77 -3.71 3.35
CA THR A 133 -27.87 -4.16 4.22
C THR A 133 -28.73 -5.21 3.51
N ALA A 134 -29.15 -4.96 2.27
CA ALA A 134 -29.95 -5.90 1.49
C ALA A 134 -29.23 -7.23 1.21
N ASN A 135 -27.90 -7.25 1.28
CA ASN A 135 -27.05 -8.44 1.10
C ASN A 135 -26.43 -8.94 2.42
N HIS A 136 -27.06 -8.65 3.56
CA HIS A 136 -26.64 -9.10 4.89
C HIS A 136 -25.21 -8.73 5.27
N HIS A 137 -24.68 -7.62 4.73
CA HIS A 137 -23.32 -7.14 4.94
C HIS A 137 -22.23 -8.15 4.52
N CYS A 138 -20.99 -7.99 4.99
CA CYS A 138 -19.88 -8.91 4.72
C CYS A 138 -18.93 -8.99 5.92
N LEU A 139 -17.99 -9.92 5.92
CA LEU A 139 -16.98 -10.11 6.97
C LEU A 139 -16.22 -8.85 7.37
N LYS A 140 -16.02 -7.91 6.44
CA LYS A 140 -15.32 -6.66 6.72
C LYS A 140 -16.20 -5.63 7.43
N THR A 141 -17.48 -5.86 7.52
CA THR A 141 -18.45 -5.08 8.26
C THR A 141 -19.06 -5.93 9.40
N THR A 142 -20.34 -6.14 9.40
CA THR A 142 -21.10 -6.85 10.46
C THR A 142 -21.61 -8.23 10.01
N GLY A 143 -21.36 -8.62 8.76
CA GLY A 143 -21.77 -9.91 8.21
C GLY A 143 -20.77 -11.03 8.49
N ASP A 144 -21.11 -12.24 8.12
CA ASP A 144 -20.37 -13.48 8.38
C ASP A 144 -19.76 -14.12 7.13
N ILE A 145 -20.04 -13.57 5.94
CA ILE A 145 -19.58 -14.11 4.65
C ILE A 145 -18.70 -13.10 3.91
N CYS A 146 -17.63 -13.59 3.28
CA CYS A 146 -16.89 -12.84 2.27
C CYS A 146 -17.55 -13.03 0.90
N HIS A 147 -18.19 -12.00 0.34
CA HIS A 147 -18.85 -12.08 -0.98
C HIS A 147 -17.87 -12.29 -2.14
N VAL A 148 -16.58 -11.98 -1.97
CA VAL A 148 -15.53 -12.29 -2.96
C VAL A 148 -15.27 -13.80 -3.02
N ALA A 149 -15.29 -14.46 -1.85
CA ALA A 149 -15.05 -15.89 -1.71
C ALA A 149 -15.96 -16.47 -0.60
N PRO A 150 -17.23 -16.79 -0.90
CA PRO A 150 -18.20 -17.24 0.11
C PRO A 150 -17.78 -18.52 0.86
N LYS A 151 -16.88 -19.31 0.27
CA LYS A 151 -16.33 -20.53 0.88
C LYS A 151 -15.03 -20.32 1.65
N SER A 152 -14.65 -19.06 1.93
CA SER A 152 -13.35 -18.70 2.53
C SER A 152 -13.21 -19.02 4.02
N ARG A 153 -14.25 -19.54 4.67
CA ARG A 153 -14.24 -19.92 6.09
C ARG A 153 -13.78 -18.77 7.02
N GLY A 154 -14.32 -17.57 6.81
CA GLY A 154 -14.04 -16.41 7.65
C GLY A 154 -12.89 -15.51 7.16
N VAL A 155 -12.24 -15.79 6.03
CA VAL A 155 -11.19 -14.96 5.44
C VAL A 155 -11.77 -13.84 4.58
N CYS A 156 -11.37 -12.58 4.81
CA CYS A 156 -11.68 -11.45 3.96
C CYS A 156 -10.63 -11.27 2.85
N PHE A 157 -11.07 -11.23 1.60
CA PHE A 157 -10.20 -11.04 0.43
C PHE A 157 -10.19 -9.60 -0.12
N ALA A 158 -10.58 -8.60 0.68
CA ALA A 158 -10.43 -7.21 0.27
C ALA A 158 -8.97 -6.91 -0.05
N THR A 159 -8.73 -6.17 -1.14
CA THR A 159 -7.40 -5.98 -1.72
C THR A 159 -6.79 -4.67 -1.27
N PHE A 160 -5.50 -4.69 -0.91
CA PHE A 160 -4.69 -3.49 -0.70
C PHE A 160 -4.29 -2.89 -2.06
N SER A 161 -4.36 -1.56 -2.19
CA SER A 161 -4.15 -0.88 -3.46
C SER A 161 -3.33 0.42 -3.35
N GLY A 162 -2.56 0.60 -2.27
CA GLY A 162 -1.63 1.73 -2.13
C GLY A 162 -0.41 1.54 -3.05
N ASP A 163 -0.09 2.55 -3.85
CA ASP A 163 0.99 2.46 -4.85
C ASP A 163 2.39 2.68 -4.25
N LEU A 164 2.52 3.42 -3.12
CA LEU A 164 3.83 3.67 -2.50
C LEU A 164 4.44 2.41 -1.87
N ALA A 165 3.61 1.54 -1.31
CA ALA A 165 4.08 0.38 -0.57
C ALA A 165 4.98 -0.55 -1.40
N PRO A 166 4.63 -1.00 -2.62
CA PRO A 166 5.53 -1.84 -3.41
C PRO A 166 6.84 -1.12 -3.78
N ALA A 167 6.80 0.19 -4.09
CA ALA A 167 8.00 0.97 -4.37
C ALA A 167 8.97 0.97 -3.18
N LEU A 168 8.46 1.26 -1.99
CA LEU A 168 9.25 1.29 -0.76
C LEU A 168 9.73 -0.11 -0.33
N LEU A 169 8.95 -1.17 -0.57
CA LEU A 169 9.36 -2.54 -0.31
C LEU A 169 10.60 -2.93 -1.14
N THR A 170 10.69 -2.50 -2.41
CA THR A 170 11.88 -2.77 -3.23
C THR A 170 13.11 -2.00 -2.77
N LEU A 171 12.93 -0.94 -1.97
CA LEU A 171 14.01 -0.17 -1.34
C LEU A 171 14.37 -0.67 0.06
N ASN A 172 13.79 -1.80 0.53
CA ASN A 172 13.95 -2.32 1.89
C ASN A 172 13.63 -1.26 2.97
N ALA A 173 12.55 -0.50 2.76
CA ALA A 173 12.19 0.59 3.64
C ALA A 173 11.78 0.11 5.04
N GLU A 174 11.97 0.99 6.00
CA GLU A 174 11.48 0.89 7.37
C GLU A 174 10.42 1.95 7.63
N VAL A 175 9.57 1.73 8.62
CA VAL A 175 8.59 2.71 9.09
C VAL A 175 8.79 3.01 10.56
N ASP A 176 8.73 4.29 10.89
CA ASP A 176 8.67 4.76 12.25
C ASP A 176 7.22 4.84 12.70
N LEU A 177 6.98 4.31 13.87
CA LEU A 177 5.68 4.28 14.52
C LEU A 177 5.74 5.05 15.84
N ALA A 178 4.65 5.72 16.19
CA ALA A 178 4.44 6.31 17.51
C ALA A 178 3.09 5.87 18.07
N GLY A 179 2.99 5.83 19.39
CA GLY A 179 1.76 5.47 20.09
C GLY A 179 1.92 5.55 21.60
N PRO A 180 0.91 5.13 22.38
CA PRO A 180 0.94 5.21 23.84
C PRO A 180 2.12 4.46 24.49
N ALA A 181 2.60 3.40 23.84
CA ALA A 181 3.75 2.61 24.33
C ALA A 181 5.12 3.19 23.91
N GLY A 182 5.16 4.39 23.30
CA GLY A 182 6.38 5.05 22.82
C GLY A 182 6.56 4.94 21.31
N LYS A 183 7.83 5.07 20.89
CA LYS A 183 8.23 5.02 19.47
C LYS A 183 8.94 3.71 19.17
N ARG A 184 8.75 3.18 17.97
CA ARG A 184 9.49 2.02 17.45
C ARG A 184 9.64 2.10 15.93
N THR A 185 10.68 1.47 15.41
CA THR A 185 10.91 1.29 13.96
C THR A 185 10.76 -0.19 13.62
N ILE A 186 10.09 -0.46 12.51
CA ILE A 186 9.95 -1.82 11.97
C ILE A 186 10.21 -1.80 10.46
N SER A 187 10.53 -2.95 9.87
CA SER A 187 10.56 -3.06 8.42
C SER A 187 9.17 -2.74 7.84
N LEU A 188 9.13 -2.11 6.68
CA LEU A 188 7.85 -1.84 6.01
C LEU A 188 7.08 -3.13 5.71
N GLU A 189 7.79 -4.22 5.40
CA GLU A 189 7.14 -5.52 5.19
C GLU A 189 6.37 -5.99 6.44
N SER A 190 6.94 -5.76 7.64
CA SER A 190 6.32 -6.13 8.92
C SER A 190 5.13 -5.24 9.30
N LEU A 191 4.93 -4.11 8.63
CA LEU A 191 3.71 -3.30 8.81
C LEU A 191 2.47 -4.05 8.30
N TYR A 192 2.64 -4.97 7.34
CA TYR A 192 1.53 -5.63 6.65
C TYR A 192 1.43 -7.10 7.03
N ILE A 193 0.28 -7.49 7.60
CA ILE A 193 -0.03 -8.86 8.02
C ILE A 193 -1.17 -9.50 7.21
N GLY A 194 -1.78 -8.75 6.29
CA GLY A 194 -2.92 -9.19 5.50
C GLY A 194 -2.56 -10.25 4.46
N TYR A 195 -2.44 -11.50 4.88
CA TYR A 195 -2.24 -12.64 3.99
C TYR A 195 -3.46 -13.55 4.01
N ALA A 196 -3.99 -13.88 2.85
CA ALA A 196 -5.12 -14.78 2.73
C ALA A 196 -4.83 -15.86 1.68
N ARG A 197 -4.84 -17.13 2.10
CA ARG A 197 -4.83 -18.30 1.21
C ARG A 197 -6.15 -19.05 1.37
N GLN A 198 -6.70 -19.52 0.25
CA GLN A 198 -7.95 -20.30 0.26
C GLN A 198 -7.80 -21.72 0.81
N ASP A 199 -6.59 -22.27 0.75
CA ASP A 199 -6.26 -23.66 0.94
C ASP A 199 -5.86 -24.03 2.37
N ARG A 200 -5.71 -23.04 3.27
CA ARG A 200 -5.38 -23.31 4.68
C ARG A 200 -6.13 -22.40 5.65
N PRO A 201 -6.30 -22.83 6.92
CA PRO A 201 -6.83 -21.99 7.98
C PRO A 201 -6.01 -20.70 8.11
N ILE A 202 -6.68 -19.60 8.51
CA ILE A 202 -5.99 -18.37 8.88
C ILE A 202 -5.21 -18.65 10.16
N ASP A 203 -3.93 -18.35 10.14
CA ASP A 203 -3.21 -18.02 11.35
C ASP A 203 -3.63 -16.60 11.74
N GLU A 204 -4.12 -16.38 12.94
CA GLU A 204 -4.57 -15.07 13.43
C GLU A 204 -3.46 -14.03 13.34
N THR A 205 -2.19 -14.45 13.35
CA THR A 205 -1.01 -13.61 13.17
C THR A 205 -0.77 -13.19 11.71
N GLU A 206 -1.30 -13.93 10.73
CA GLU A 206 -1.14 -13.60 9.30
C GLU A 206 -2.07 -12.47 8.85
N GLY A 207 -3.20 -12.24 9.54
CA GLY A 207 -4.21 -11.27 9.16
C GLY A 207 -4.91 -11.60 7.83
N ASP A 208 -5.77 -10.69 7.38
CA ASP A 208 -6.52 -10.82 6.13
C ASP A 208 -6.90 -9.43 5.59
N GLY A 209 -7.83 -9.33 4.63
CA GLY A 209 -8.32 -8.06 4.11
C GLY A 209 -9.09 -7.20 5.14
N LYS A 210 -9.46 -7.74 6.31
CA LYS A 210 -10.05 -7.01 7.43
C LYS A 210 -8.99 -6.50 8.39
N ALA A 211 -7.99 -7.33 8.72
CA ALA A 211 -6.89 -7.05 9.64
C ALA A 211 -5.56 -7.18 8.87
N TYR A 212 -5.11 -6.12 8.25
CA TYR A 212 -3.97 -6.11 7.30
C TYR A 212 -2.77 -5.29 7.77
N LEU A 213 -2.90 -4.56 8.89
CA LEU A 213 -1.81 -3.78 9.49
C LEU A 213 -1.45 -4.33 10.88
N SER A 214 -0.16 -4.37 11.18
CA SER A 214 0.40 -4.79 12.48
C SER A 214 0.46 -3.67 13.52
N LEU A 215 -0.23 -2.55 13.28
CA LEU A 215 -0.32 -1.43 14.22
C LEU A 215 -1.01 -1.87 15.50
N ARG A 216 -0.40 -1.57 16.64
CA ARG A 216 -1.00 -1.77 17.95
C ARG A 216 -2.09 -0.71 18.21
N PRO A 217 -3.00 -0.92 19.18
CA PRO A 217 -3.98 0.08 19.55
C PRO A 217 -3.33 1.45 19.82
N GLY A 218 -3.82 2.50 19.17
CA GLY A 218 -3.31 3.86 19.28
C GLY A 218 -2.04 4.16 18.48
N GLU A 219 -1.33 3.16 17.91
CA GLU A 219 -0.16 3.40 17.06
C GLU A 219 -0.52 3.99 15.71
N PHE A 220 0.42 4.77 15.15
CA PHE A 220 0.34 5.32 13.81
C PHE A 220 1.73 5.50 13.19
N VAL A 221 1.77 5.54 11.85
CA VAL A 221 3.00 5.80 11.09
C VAL A 221 3.38 7.28 11.21
N THR A 222 4.64 7.55 11.54
CA THR A 222 5.19 8.92 11.63
C THR A 222 6.12 9.26 10.49
N ALA A 223 6.90 8.29 10.01
CA ALA A 223 7.80 8.47 8.86
C ALA A 223 8.06 7.12 8.17
N VAL A 224 8.57 7.19 6.95
CA VAL A 224 9.18 6.06 6.24
C VAL A 224 10.61 6.41 5.89
N ARG A 225 11.50 5.42 6.02
CA ARG A 225 12.93 5.55 5.72
C ARG A 225 13.38 4.48 4.74
N ALA A 226 14.34 4.83 3.90
CA ALA A 226 15.03 3.88 3.04
C ALA A 226 16.49 4.30 2.85
N SER A 227 17.35 3.32 2.63
CA SER A 227 18.73 3.57 2.21
C SER A 227 18.85 3.32 0.72
N ASN A 228 19.56 4.20 0.02
CA ASN A 228 19.86 3.97 -1.39
C ASN A 228 21.01 2.94 -1.52
N THR A 229 20.85 2.01 -2.42
CA THR A 229 21.90 1.05 -2.78
C THR A 229 22.61 1.56 -4.03
N PRO A 230 23.95 1.80 -3.99
CA PRO A 230 24.67 2.23 -5.17
C PRO A 230 24.47 1.28 -6.37
N GLY A 231 24.19 1.85 -7.54
CA GLY A 231 23.94 1.09 -8.76
C GLY A 231 22.56 0.41 -8.84
N LEU A 232 21.68 0.63 -7.85
CA LEU A 232 20.31 0.14 -7.91
C LEU A 232 19.51 0.95 -8.92
N ARG A 233 19.01 0.29 -9.96
CA ARG A 233 18.03 0.83 -10.91
C ARG A 233 16.65 0.43 -10.49
N SER A 234 15.69 1.32 -10.56
CA SER A 234 14.35 1.01 -10.08
C SER A 234 13.26 1.75 -10.86
N ALA A 235 12.11 1.11 -11.01
CA ALA A 235 10.95 1.71 -11.67
C ALA A 235 9.64 1.16 -11.09
N TYR A 236 8.58 1.94 -11.26
CA TYR A 236 7.21 1.57 -10.95
C TYR A 236 6.31 1.80 -12.16
N ASP A 237 5.40 0.87 -12.39
CA ASP A 237 4.30 1.06 -13.33
C ASP A 237 3.05 0.32 -12.86
N LYS A 238 1.88 0.71 -13.38
CA LYS A 238 0.61 0.04 -13.07
C LYS A 238 -0.32 -0.05 -14.25
N ILE A 239 -1.06 -1.14 -14.29
CA ILE A 239 -2.20 -1.32 -15.19
C ILE A 239 -3.45 -0.83 -14.48
N ARG A 240 -4.22 0.01 -15.17
CA ARG A 240 -5.49 0.59 -14.73
C ARG A 240 -6.47 0.66 -15.91
N ILE A 241 -7.76 0.68 -15.60
CA ILE A 241 -8.82 0.74 -16.63
C ILE A 241 -8.89 2.14 -17.25
N ARG A 242 -8.77 3.17 -16.41
CA ARG A 242 -8.70 4.59 -16.81
C ARG A 242 -7.30 5.15 -16.58
N ARG A 243 -6.95 6.19 -17.31
CA ARG A 243 -5.62 6.82 -17.16
C ARG A 243 -5.47 7.66 -15.89
N SER A 244 -6.55 8.07 -15.25
CA SER A 244 -6.54 8.91 -14.04
C SER A 244 -7.63 8.48 -13.08
N ILE A 245 -7.46 8.81 -11.79
CA ILE A 245 -8.41 8.54 -10.69
C ILE A 245 -8.84 7.07 -10.68
N GLU A 246 -7.84 6.17 -10.70
CA GLU A 246 -8.08 4.74 -10.74
C GLU A 246 -7.08 4.00 -9.83
N TYR A 247 -7.61 3.04 -9.07
CA TYR A 247 -6.79 2.08 -8.36
C TYR A 247 -6.09 1.12 -9.34
N PRO A 248 -4.95 0.52 -8.97
CA PRO A 248 -4.29 -0.44 -9.83
C PRO A 248 -5.15 -1.70 -10.03
N VAL A 249 -5.30 -2.14 -11.27
CA VAL A 249 -5.61 -3.54 -11.57
C VAL A 249 -4.48 -4.40 -11.03
N THR A 250 -3.25 -4.00 -11.28
CA THR A 250 -2.01 -4.39 -10.61
C THR A 250 -1.00 -3.26 -10.74
N GLY A 251 -0.26 -2.98 -9.67
CA GLY A 251 0.91 -2.11 -9.67
C GLY A 251 2.14 -2.94 -9.35
N VAL A 252 3.25 -2.65 -10.02
CA VAL A 252 4.50 -3.38 -9.91
C VAL A 252 5.66 -2.42 -9.73
N ALA A 253 6.47 -2.65 -8.70
CA ALA A 253 7.77 -2.04 -8.51
C ALA A 253 8.86 -3.06 -8.80
N VAL A 254 9.87 -2.67 -9.54
CA VAL A 254 11.07 -3.47 -9.80
C VAL A 254 12.30 -2.65 -9.41
N ALA A 255 13.20 -3.26 -8.67
CA ALA A 255 14.53 -2.74 -8.42
C ALA A 255 15.55 -3.83 -8.73
N LEU A 256 16.62 -3.49 -9.44
CA LEU A 256 17.67 -4.42 -9.82
C LEU A 256 19.06 -3.77 -9.76
N ARG A 257 20.08 -4.60 -9.61
CA ARG A 257 21.47 -4.22 -9.79
C ARG A 257 22.14 -5.13 -10.82
N ARG A 258 22.94 -4.52 -11.68
CA ARG A 258 23.78 -5.23 -12.67
C ARG A 258 25.25 -5.23 -12.24
N GLU A 259 25.95 -6.29 -12.60
CA GLU A 259 27.42 -6.36 -12.58
C GLU A 259 27.87 -6.84 -13.96
N GLY A 260 28.28 -5.89 -14.80
CA GLY A 260 28.46 -6.16 -16.24
C GLY A 260 27.14 -6.58 -16.89
N ASP A 261 27.13 -7.75 -17.53
CA ASP A 261 25.95 -8.34 -18.16
C ASP A 261 25.19 -9.30 -17.23
N LEU A 262 25.56 -9.37 -15.96
CA LEU A 262 24.92 -10.24 -14.99
C LEU A 262 23.86 -9.49 -14.16
N LEU A 263 22.74 -10.14 -13.93
CA LEU A 263 21.73 -9.70 -12.97
C LEU A 263 22.22 -10.05 -11.56
N ALA A 264 22.66 -9.05 -10.78
CA ALA A 264 23.28 -9.25 -9.48
C ALA A 264 22.28 -9.16 -8.30
N ASP A 265 21.23 -8.35 -8.41
CA ASP A 265 20.15 -8.24 -7.42
C ASP A 265 18.83 -8.00 -8.15
N LEU A 266 17.75 -8.58 -7.64
CA LEU A 266 16.39 -8.39 -8.17
C LEU A 266 15.38 -8.38 -7.03
N ARG A 267 14.62 -7.29 -6.95
CA ARG A 267 13.51 -7.12 -6.02
C ARG A 267 12.26 -6.72 -6.81
N VAL A 268 11.19 -7.44 -6.61
CA VAL A 268 9.91 -7.20 -7.31
C VAL A 268 8.79 -7.18 -6.30
N ALA A 269 8.00 -6.12 -6.28
CA ALA A 269 6.89 -5.98 -5.36
C ALA A 269 5.60 -5.56 -6.07
N PHE A 270 4.46 -5.98 -5.52
CA PHE A 270 3.15 -5.83 -6.12
C PHE A 270 2.16 -5.17 -5.19
N THR A 271 1.19 -4.47 -5.79
CA THR A 271 -0.03 -3.98 -5.14
C THR A 271 -1.25 -4.23 -6.04
N GLY A 272 -2.45 -4.11 -5.50
CA GLY A 272 -3.69 -4.31 -6.24
C GLY A 272 -4.06 -5.78 -6.44
N THR A 273 -3.36 -6.72 -5.85
CA THR A 273 -3.55 -8.17 -6.04
C THR A 273 -3.96 -8.90 -4.77
N ASN A 274 -3.23 -8.72 -3.68
CA ASN A 274 -3.41 -9.42 -2.41
C ASN A 274 -4.02 -8.49 -1.34
N PRO A 275 -4.44 -8.98 -0.18
CA PRO A 275 -4.86 -8.16 0.95
C PRO A 275 -3.76 -7.25 1.51
N ARG A 276 -2.51 -7.48 1.14
CA ARG A 276 -1.35 -6.66 1.46
C ARG A 276 -0.48 -6.44 0.22
N PRO A 277 0.44 -5.46 0.21
CA PRO A 277 1.50 -5.42 -0.79
C PRO A 277 2.40 -6.64 -0.63
N VAL A 278 2.92 -7.17 -1.74
CA VAL A 278 3.72 -8.40 -1.76
C VAL A 278 5.10 -8.10 -2.32
N LEU A 279 6.14 -8.29 -1.51
CA LEU A 279 7.51 -8.41 -2.00
C LEU A 279 7.77 -9.88 -2.34
N LEU A 280 8.08 -10.17 -3.61
CA LEU A 280 8.35 -11.54 -4.04
C LEU A 280 9.54 -12.11 -3.28
N LYS A 281 9.36 -13.30 -2.74
CA LYS A 281 10.44 -14.10 -2.15
C LYS A 281 11.15 -14.90 -3.25
N ARG A 282 12.41 -15.27 -2.99
CA ARG A 282 13.25 -16.11 -3.85
C ARG A 282 13.65 -15.47 -5.20
N THR A 283 13.52 -14.16 -5.36
CA THR A 283 13.99 -13.48 -6.58
C THR A 283 15.50 -13.58 -6.76
N MET A 284 16.26 -13.75 -5.69
CA MET A 284 17.71 -13.98 -5.73
C MET A 284 18.12 -15.30 -6.44
N GLU A 285 17.23 -16.30 -6.50
CA GLU A 285 17.45 -17.54 -7.25
C GLU A 285 17.52 -17.30 -8.77
N LEU A 286 17.04 -16.14 -9.24
CA LEU A 286 17.08 -15.72 -10.64
C LEU A 286 18.32 -14.90 -10.97
N CYS A 287 19.16 -14.58 -9.99
CA CYS A 287 20.36 -13.76 -10.12
C CYS A 287 21.62 -14.60 -10.34
N GLY A 288 22.75 -13.93 -10.65
CA GLY A 288 24.05 -14.56 -10.86
C GLY A 288 24.34 -14.97 -12.31
N GLY A 289 23.43 -14.68 -13.25
CA GLY A 289 23.58 -14.96 -14.67
C GLY A 289 23.09 -13.80 -15.56
N PRO A 290 23.18 -13.95 -16.88
CA PRO A 290 22.63 -12.98 -17.83
C PRO A 290 21.09 -12.96 -17.76
N LEU A 291 20.51 -11.86 -18.22
CA LEU A 291 19.05 -11.76 -18.34
C LEU A 291 18.58 -12.54 -19.58
N ASP A 292 18.21 -13.79 -19.39
CA ASP A 292 17.79 -14.71 -20.42
C ASP A 292 16.33 -15.21 -20.24
N ALA A 293 15.87 -16.11 -21.09
CA ALA A 293 14.53 -16.68 -21.04
C ALA A 293 14.24 -17.38 -19.69
N ARG A 294 15.24 -18.03 -19.08
CA ARG A 294 15.10 -18.71 -17.78
C ARG A 294 14.73 -17.74 -16.66
N VAL A 295 15.31 -16.52 -16.67
CA VAL A 295 14.98 -15.49 -15.66
C VAL A 295 13.53 -15.04 -15.81
N PHE A 296 13.05 -14.83 -17.04
CA PHE A 296 11.66 -14.44 -17.29
C PHE A 296 10.66 -15.54 -16.94
N GLU A 297 10.97 -16.79 -17.28
CA GLU A 297 10.13 -17.94 -16.92
C GLU A 297 10.08 -18.14 -15.39
N GLY A 298 11.24 -18.04 -14.73
CA GLY A 298 11.35 -18.12 -13.28
C GLY A 298 10.58 -16.99 -12.58
N LEU A 299 10.67 -15.76 -13.08
CA LEU A 299 9.91 -14.62 -12.54
C LEU A 299 8.40 -14.86 -12.69
N ASP A 300 7.94 -15.34 -13.83
CA ASP A 300 6.52 -15.65 -14.04
C ASP A 300 6.04 -16.77 -13.11
N ALA A 301 6.87 -17.79 -12.87
CA ALA A 301 6.58 -18.85 -11.90
C ALA A 301 6.44 -18.30 -10.46
N LEU A 302 7.35 -17.43 -10.02
CA LEU A 302 7.27 -16.77 -8.70
C LEU A 302 6.02 -15.90 -8.57
N VAL A 303 5.64 -15.18 -9.63
CA VAL A 303 4.40 -14.37 -9.66
C VAL A 303 3.17 -15.28 -9.53
N ARG A 304 3.11 -16.39 -10.27
CA ARG A 304 1.98 -17.33 -10.19
C ARG A 304 1.84 -17.97 -8.81
N ASP A 305 2.94 -18.24 -8.15
CA ASP A 305 2.99 -18.85 -6.81
C ASP A 305 2.53 -17.87 -5.72
N GLN A 306 2.99 -16.62 -5.75
CA GLN A 306 2.86 -15.69 -4.62
C GLN A 306 1.78 -14.63 -4.82
N ILE A 307 1.39 -14.33 -6.06
CA ILE A 307 0.35 -13.34 -6.35
C ILE A 307 -1.02 -13.99 -6.43
N MET A 308 -1.83 -13.68 -5.43
CA MET A 308 -3.19 -14.18 -5.31
C MET A 308 -4.16 -13.08 -5.75
N SER A 309 -4.79 -13.26 -6.90
CA SER A 309 -5.73 -12.27 -7.41
C SER A 309 -7.16 -12.80 -7.38
N MET A 310 -7.93 -12.29 -6.43
CA MET A 310 -9.35 -12.58 -6.29
C MET A 310 -10.20 -11.59 -7.10
N LYS A 311 -11.47 -11.93 -7.34
CA LYS A 311 -12.43 -11.04 -8.03
C LYS A 311 -12.91 -9.92 -7.08
N THR A 312 -12.00 -9.02 -6.73
CA THR A 312 -12.29 -7.87 -5.87
C THR A 312 -12.69 -6.60 -6.63
N THR A 313 -12.61 -6.64 -7.96
CA THR A 313 -13.05 -5.61 -8.90
C THR A 313 -13.82 -6.27 -10.05
N PHE A 314 -14.28 -5.48 -11.01
CA PHE A 314 -14.88 -6.00 -12.26
C PHE A 314 -13.89 -6.78 -13.13
N THR A 315 -12.58 -6.56 -12.94
CA THR A 315 -11.53 -7.26 -13.68
C THR A 315 -11.37 -8.69 -13.16
N PRO A 316 -11.38 -9.71 -14.05
CA PRO A 316 -11.20 -11.11 -13.64
C PRO A 316 -9.85 -11.34 -12.94
N GLY A 317 -9.85 -12.16 -11.87
CA GLY A 317 -8.65 -12.45 -11.08
C GLY A 317 -7.51 -13.08 -11.90
N HIS A 318 -7.82 -14.03 -12.79
CA HIS A 318 -6.80 -14.65 -13.65
C HIS A 318 -6.11 -13.64 -14.59
N TYR A 319 -6.86 -12.67 -15.11
CA TYR A 319 -6.28 -11.58 -15.93
C TYR A 319 -5.33 -10.73 -15.10
N ARG A 320 -5.76 -10.31 -13.88
CA ARG A 320 -4.93 -9.49 -12.99
C ARG A 320 -3.59 -10.14 -12.69
N ARG A 321 -3.59 -11.43 -12.36
CA ARG A 321 -2.35 -12.19 -12.08
C ARG A 321 -1.47 -12.31 -13.34
N ARG A 322 -2.07 -12.59 -14.51
CA ARG A 322 -1.33 -12.70 -15.76
C ARG A 322 -0.64 -11.37 -16.13
N VAL A 323 -1.36 -10.26 -16.07
CA VAL A 323 -0.78 -8.96 -16.42
C VAL A 323 0.24 -8.47 -15.38
N ALA A 324 0.15 -8.92 -14.13
CA ALA A 324 1.18 -8.66 -13.11
C ALA A 324 2.53 -9.23 -13.54
N GLY A 325 2.58 -10.50 -13.99
CA GLY A 325 3.80 -11.12 -14.50
C GLY A 325 4.35 -10.41 -15.74
N VAL A 326 3.48 -10.11 -16.71
CA VAL A 326 3.88 -9.39 -17.94
C VAL A 326 4.46 -8.01 -17.63
N LEU A 327 3.85 -7.27 -16.69
CA LEU A 327 4.34 -5.94 -16.32
C LEU A 327 5.69 -6.01 -15.60
N ALA A 328 5.87 -6.98 -14.70
CA ALA A 328 7.14 -7.21 -14.03
C ALA A 328 8.26 -7.54 -15.03
N GLN A 329 8.02 -8.41 -16.00
CA GLN A 329 8.98 -8.76 -17.05
C GLN A 329 9.35 -7.55 -17.92
N ARG A 330 8.37 -6.72 -18.29
CA ARG A 330 8.62 -5.50 -19.09
C ARG A 330 9.48 -4.49 -18.34
N LEU A 331 9.20 -4.26 -17.05
CA LEU A 331 10.01 -3.36 -16.22
C LEU A 331 11.40 -3.92 -16.00
N LEU A 332 11.54 -5.24 -15.75
CA LEU A 332 12.84 -5.90 -15.63
C LEU A 332 13.68 -5.72 -16.90
N ALA A 333 13.12 -6.04 -18.07
CA ALA A 333 13.80 -5.91 -19.34
C ALA A 333 14.25 -4.46 -19.62
N LYS A 334 13.36 -3.49 -19.38
CA LYS A 334 13.67 -2.07 -19.55
C LYS A 334 14.82 -1.64 -18.65
N LEU A 335 14.72 -1.89 -17.35
CA LEU A 335 15.75 -1.47 -16.37
C LEU A 335 17.10 -2.16 -16.59
N PHE A 336 17.09 -3.36 -17.15
CA PHE A 336 18.32 -4.07 -17.45
C PHE A 336 19.01 -3.52 -18.70
N ALA A 337 18.28 -3.04 -19.69
CA ALA A 337 18.80 -2.45 -20.93
C ALA A 337 19.33 -1.01 -20.72
N ASP A 338 18.70 -0.21 -19.84
CA ASP A 338 19.12 1.17 -19.53
C ASP A 338 20.53 1.18 -18.90
#